data_edd996bf11b24aec7a6acd4dbcf6ac34
#
_entry.id   edd996bf11b24aec7a6acd4dbcf6ac34
#
_cell.length_a   1.000
_cell.length_b   1.000
_cell.length_c   1.000
_cell.angle_alpha   90.00
_cell.angle_beta   90.00
_cell.angle_gamma   90.00
#
_symmetry.space_group_name_H-M   'P 1'
#
loop_
_entity.id
_entity.type
_entity.pdbx_description
1 polymer ?
#
loop_
_entity_poly.entity_id
_entity_poly.type
_entity_poly.pdbx_seq_one_letter_code
_entity_poly.pdbx_strand_id
1 'polypeptide(L)'
;MKIAEISTLLKQELYENDYQYGFCFDGRKYTPNFKDGFDAEFFNLSKTVYRIQDPQDTMKEKIGTCIDAVIVMKTILDELNVPSKIWLLHHNVKKTPHTILTFEAEEKLVYLELTPQSNKPWYGKEILYENEHSFVDSFQKDDFTIIEITNQIIIGSHPDSLLQHLPQQY
;
A
#
# COMPACT_ATOMS: atom_id res chain seq x y z
N MET A 1 9.61 -12.65 -16.25
CA MET A 1 10.63 -11.79 -15.57
C MET A 1 11.00 -12.41 -14.23
N LYS A 2 12.21 -12.15 -13.81
CA LYS A 2 12.69 -12.60 -12.49
C LYS A 2 12.23 -11.65 -11.38
N ILE A 3 12.07 -12.19 -10.18
CA ILE A 3 11.70 -11.41 -9.00
C ILE A 3 12.62 -10.20 -8.81
N ALA A 4 13.94 -10.40 -8.93
CA ALA A 4 14.90 -9.32 -8.75
C ALA A 4 14.73 -8.18 -9.78
N GLU A 5 14.41 -8.50 -11.02
CA GLU A 5 14.17 -7.50 -12.08
C GLU A 5 12.93 -6.69 -11.79
N ILE A 6 11.82 -7.35 -11.42
CA ILE A 6 10.56 -6.70 -11.07
C ILE A 6 10.75 -5.79 -9.86
N SER A 7 11.35 -6.34 -8.80
CA SER A 7 11.62 -5.61 -7.56
C SER A 7 12.46 -4.36 -7.81
N THR A 8 13.49 -4.47 -8.65
CA THR A 8 14.34 -3.32 -9.01
C THR A 8 13.53 -2.20 -9.66
N LEU A 9 12.66 -2.54 -10.63
CA LEU A 9 11.83 -1.54 -11.30
C LEU A 9 10.87 -0.83 -10.34
N LEU A 10 10.22 -1.59 -9.45
CA LEU A 10 9.32 -1.02 -8.44
C LEU A 10 10.06 -0.12 -7.45
N LYS A 11 11.24 -0.55 -7.01
CA LYS A 11 12.06 0.22 -6.06
C LYS A 11 12.65 1.49 -6.68
N GLN A 12 13.04 1.45 -7.94
CA GLN A 12 13.50 2.65 -8.65
C GLN A 12 12.43 3.73 -8.68
N GLU A 13 11.16 3.37 -8.81
CA GLU A 13 10.09 4.34 -8.78
C GLU A 13 9.79 4.83 -7.36
N LEU A 14 9.52 3.93 -6.43
CA LEU A 14 8.95 4.29 -5.13
C LEU A 14 9.95 4.41 -3.98
N TYR A 15 11.02 3.63 -3.99
CA TYR A 15 11.96 3.55 -2.88
C TYR A 15 13.16 4.49 -3.06
N GLU A 16 13.66 4.62 -4.28
CA GLU A 16 14.88 5.35 -4.61
C GLU A 16 14.63 6.76 -5.17
N ASN A 17 13.37 7.18 -5.28
CA ASN A 17 12.95 8.36 -6.02
C ASN A 17 12.39 9.48 -5.14
N ASP A 18 12.77 9.52 -3.88
CA ASP A 18 12.45 10.59 -2.91
C ASP A 18 10.94 10.84 -2.72
N TYR A 19 10.14 9.78 -2.74
CA TYR A 19 8.72 9.91 -2.41
C TYR A 19 8.51 10.27 -0.95
N GLN A 20 7.52 11.14 -0.70
CA GLN A 20 7.07 11.49 0.64
C GLN A 20 5.78 10.74 0.97
N TYR A 21 5.61 10.40 2.24
CA TYR A 21 4.31 9.95 2.74
C TYR A 21 3.39 11.14 2.91
N GLY A 22 2.17 11.03 2.41
CA GLY A 22 1.16 12.08 2.51
C GLY A 22 0.25 12.11 1.30
N PHE A 23 -0.31 13.28 1.02
CA PHE A 23 -1.25 13.42 -0.09
C PHE A 23 -1.28 14.86 -0.62
N CYS A 24 -1.85 15.01 -1.81
CA CYS A 24 -2.14 16.31 -2.40
C CYS A 24 -3.61 16.68 -2.20
N PHE A 25 -3.86 17.91 -1.83
CA PHE A 25 -5.21 18.48 -1.75
C PHE A 25 -5.16 19.95 -2.10
N ASP A 26 -6.03 20.36 -3.03
CA ASP A 26 -6.14 21.77 -3.47
C ASP A 26 -4.79 22.37 -3.87
N GLY A 27 -4.01 21.63 -4.64
CA GLY A 27 -2.70 22.05 -5.16
C GLY A 27 -1.58 22.10 -4.12
N ARG A 28 -1.80 21.58 -2.93
CA ARG A 28 -0.82 21.56 -1.84
C ARG A 28 -0.49 20.14 -1.42
N LYS A 29 0.74 19.95 -0.93
CA LYS A 29 1.21 18.68 -0.36
C LYS A 29 1.09 18.71 1.16
N TYR A 30 0.51 17.65 1.72
CA TYR A 30 0.35 17.49 3.17
C TYR A 30 1.11 16.24 3.60
N THR A 31 2.06 16.41 4.51
CA THR A 31 2.88 15.35 5.09
C THR A 31 2.79 15.37 6.60
N PRO A 32 2.82 14.21 7.28
CA PRO A 32 2.83 14.19 8.74
C PRO A 32 4.18 14.65 9.28
N ASN A 33 4.17 15.22 10.49
CA ASN A 33 5.37 15.54 11.23
C ASN A 33 5.75 14.31 12.09
N PHE A 34 6.78 13.59 11.65
CA PHE A 34 7.24 12.39 12.38
C PHE A 34 8.16 12.71 13.56
N LYS A 35 8.64 13.96 13.70
CA LYS A 35 9.61 14.33 14.75
C LYS A 35 8.99 14.34 16.15
N ASP A 36 7.71 14.69 16.24
CA ASP A 36 7.00 14.86 17.50
C ASP A 36 6.04 13.69 17.81
N GLY A 37 6.23 12.55 17.15
CA GLY A 37 5.40 11.36 17.33
C GLY A 37 4.14 11.37 16.46
N PHE A 38 2.98 11.00 17.05
CA PHE A 38 1.72 10.94 16.31
C PHE A 38 1.20 12.34 15.95
N ASP A 39 1.07 12.60 14.66
CA ASP A 39 0.54 13.88 14.17
C ASP A 39 -0.99 13.81 14.04
N ALA A 40 -1.69 14.18 15.10
CA ALA A 40 -3.15 14.15 15.15
C ALA A 40 -3.78 15.12 14.13
N GLU A 41 -3.15 16.27 13.89
CA GLU A 41 -3.63 17.27 12.93
C GLU A 41 -3.61 16.70 11.51
N PHE A 42 -2.51 16.07 11.11
CA PHE A 42 -2.41 15.42 9.81
C PHE A 42 -3.47 14.31 9.64
N PHE A 43 -3.64 13.45 10.64
CA PHE A 43 -4.61 12.37 10.58
C PHE A 43 -6.04 12.88 10.51
N ASN A 44 -6.38 13.91 11.26
CA ASN A 44 -7.72 14.52 11.21
C ASN A 44 -7.99 15.14 9.83
N LEU A 45 -6.99 15.82 9.26
CA LEU A 45 -7.09 16.39 7.92
C LEU A 45 -7.27 15.29 6.87
N SER A 46 -6.49 14.22 6.96
CA SER A 46 -6.58 13.10 6.02
C SER A 46 -7.97 12.45 6.02
N LYS A 47 -8.57 12.27 7.19
CA LYS A 47 -9.94 11.74 7.30
C LYS A 47 -10.97 12.60 6.58
N THR A 48 -10.75 13.91 6.52
CA THR A 48 -11.69 14.86 5.93
C THR A 48 -11.48 15.03 4.44
N VAL A 49 -10.24 15.23 3.98
CA VAL A 49 -9.96 15.69 2.62
C VAL A 49 -9.18 14.71 1.74
N TYR A 50 -8.48 13.73 2.35
CA TYR A 50 -7.71 12.78 1.55
C TYR A 50 -8.64 11.96 0.64
N ARG A 51 -8.20 11.81 -0.60
CA ARG A 51 -8.86 10.94 -1.59
C ARG A 51 -7.80 10.10 -2.28
N ILE A 52 -8.14 8.88 -2.61
CA ILE A 52 -7.26 7.96 -3.34
C ILE A 52 -6.82 8.63 -4.63
N GLN A 53 -5.51 8.77 -4.82
CA GLN A 53 -4.94 9.52 -5.93
C GLN A 53 -4.84 8.69 -7.21
N ASP A 54 -4.96 9.36 -8.35
CA ASP A 54 -4.61 8.77 -9.62
C ASP A 54 -3.10 8.44 -9.61
N PRO A 55 -2.67 7.26 -10.11
CA PRO A 55 -1.26 6.89 -10.06
C PRO A 55 -0.35 7.85 -10.84
N GLN A 56 -0.84 8.48 -11.90
CA GLN A 56 -0.06 9.47 -12.64
C GLN A 56 0.22 10.71 -11.77
N ASP A 57 -0.75 11.14 -10.98
CA ASP A 57 -0.57 12.26 -10.05
C ASP A 57 0.40 11.90 -8.92
N THR A 58 0.29 10.70 -8.37
CA THR A 58 1.21 10.21 -7.35
C THR A 58 2.66 10.19 -7.86
N MET A 59 2.86 9.66 -9.07
CA MET A 59 4.20 9.61 -9.68
C MET A 59 4.75 11.00 -10.01
N LYS A 60 3.90 11.91 -10.49
CA LYS A 60 4.29 13.28 -10.81
C LYS A 60 4.68 14.06 -9.56
N GLU A 61 3.87 14.00 -8.53
CA GLU A 61 4.05 14.77 -7.31
C GLU A 61 4.97 14.08 -6.28
N LYS A 62 5.24 12.79 -6.48
CA LYS A 62 6.08 11.96 -5.58
C LYS A 62 5.63 12.01 -4.13
N ILE A 63 4.33 11.87 -3.94
CA ILE A 63 3.69 11.84 -2.62
C ILE A 63 2.50 10.89 -2.64
N GLY A 64 2.39 10.07 -1.63
CA GLY A 64 1.26 9.15 -1.51
C GLY A 64 1.21 8.46 -0.16
N THR A 65 0.05 7.90 0.14
CA THR A 65 -0.16 7.01 1.29
C THR A 65 0.11 5.56 0.88
N CYS A 66 -0.15 4.61 1.78
CA CYS A 66 0.02 3.19 1.48
C CYS A 66 -0.82 2.75 0.27
N ILE A 67 -2.06 3.23 0.16
CA ILE A 67 -2.93 2.84 -0.96
C ILE A 67 -2.46 3.48 -2.27
N ASP A 68 -2.00 4.71 -2.26
CA ASP A 68 -1.45 5.37 -3.45
C ASP A 68 -0.21 4.63 -3.97
N ALA A 69 0.65 4.19 -3.06
CA ALA A 69 1.84 3.42 -3.40
C ALA A 69 1.51 2.09 -4.07
N VAL A 70 0.55 1.33 -3.52
CA VAL A 70 0.18 0.04 -4.13
C VAL A 70 -0.49 0.21 -5.48
N ILE A 71 -1.21 1.31 -5.72
CA ILE A 71 -1.79 1.62 -7.03
C ILE A 71 -0.69 1.92 -8.06
N VAL A 72 0.35 2.65 -7.68
CA VAL A 72 1.52 2.88 -8.55
C VAL A 72 2.19 1.55 -8.89
N MET A 73 2.43 0.69 -7.88
CA MET A 73 3.01 -0.64 -8.10
C MET A 73 2.14 -1.47 -9.05
N LYS A 74 0.84 -1.49 -8.83
CA LYS A 74 -0.12 -2.22 -9.68
C LYS A 74 -0.05 -1.76 -11.12
N THR A 75 0.01 -0.45 -11.34
CA THR A 75 0.12 0.15 -12.68
C THR A 75 1.38 -0.34 -13.40
N ILE A 76 2.52 -0.33 -12.73
CA ILE A 76 3.79 -0.80 -13.30
C ILE A 76 3.72 -2.31 -13.60
N LEU A 77 3.21 -3.10 -12.66
CA LEU A 77 3.11 -4.56 -12.84
C LEU A 77 2.15 -4.96 -13.96
N ASP A 78 1.04 -4.23 -14.12
CA ASP A 78 0.10 -4.46 -15.23
C ASP A 78 0.76 -4.18 -16.58
N GLU A 79 1.55 -3.13 -16.71
CA GLU A 79 2.33 -2.83 -17.91
C GLU A 79 3.35 -3.92 -18.23
N LEU A 80 3.91 -4.56 -17.21
CA LEU A 80 4.86 -5.67 -17.34
C LEU A 80 4.17 -7.02 -17.54
N ASN A 81 2.84 -7.07 -17.51
CA ASN A 81 2.05 -8.31 -17.53
C ASN A 81 2.42 -9.27 -16.38
N VAL A 82 2.72 -8.73 -15.22
CA VAL A 82 3.01 -9.51 -14.00
C VAL A 82 1.73 -9.61 -13.17
N PRO A 83 1.25 -10.81 -12.84
CA PRO A 83 0.07 -10.97 -11.99
C PRO A 83 0.28 -10.35 -10.60
N SER A 84 -0.67 -9.56 -10.15
CA SER A 84 -0.58 -8.88 -8.86
C SER A 84 -1.95 -8.71 -8.23
N LYS A 85 -1.97 -8.60 -6.89
CA LYS A 85 -3.17 -8.39 -6.10
C LYS A 85 -2.92 -7.35 -5.02
N ILE A 86 -3.95 -6.56 -4.73
CA ILE A 86 -3.94 -5.59 -3.64
C ILE A 86 -4.78 -6.13 -2.48
N TRP A 87 -4.24 -6.01 -1.28
CA TRP A 87 -4.82 -6.54 -0.05
C TRP A 87 -5.05 -5.44 0.97
N LEU A 88 -6.18 -5.52 1.66
CA LEU A 88 -6.44 -4.72 2.85
C LEU A 88 -6.11 -5.55 4.08
N LEU A 89 -5.23 -5.02 4.91
CA LEU A 89 -4.93 -5.56 6.23
C LEU A 89 -5.65 -4.70 7.28
N HIS A 90 -6.26 -5.35 8.25
CA HIS A 90 -6.87 -4.66 9.37
C HIS A 90 -6.50 -5.38 10.66
N HIS A 91 -5.77 -4.71 11.55
CA HIS A 91 -5.36 -5.32 12.81
C HIS A 91 -6.58 -5.44 13.74
N ASN A 92 -6.87 -6.65 14.19
CA ASN A 92 -8.11 -6.94 14.94
C ASN A 92 -8.18 -6.24 16.31
N VAL A 93 -7.04 -6.00 16.94
CA VAL A 93 -6.95 -5.35 18.26
C VAL A 93 -6.74 -3.84 18.11
N LYS A 94 -5.72 -3.43 17.38
CA LYS A 94 -5.36 -2.01 17.20
C LYS A 94 -6.30 -1.25 16.29
N LYS A 95 -7.11 -1.96 15.49
CA LYS A 95 -8.06 -1.38 14.53
C LYS A 95 -7.40 -0.46 13.50
N THR A 96 -6.15 -0.75 13.14
CA THR A 96 -5.38 0.02 12.15
C THR A 96 -5.43 -0.66 10.80
N PRO A 97 -5.82 0.06 9.72
CA PRO A 97 -5.78 -0.46 8.36
C PRO A 97 -4.43 -0.23 7.70
N HIS A 98 -4.09 -1.11 6.76
CA HIS A 98 -2.94 -0.95 5.87
C HIS A 98 -3.25 -1.64 4.54
N THR A 99 -2.75 -1.11 3.45
CA THR A 99 -2.86 -1.75 2.13
C THR A 99 -1.49 -2.20 1.67
N ILE A 100 -1.45 -3.41 1.14
CA ILE A 100 -0.22 -4.00 0.60
C ILE A 100 -0.50 -4.62 -0.76
N LEU A 101 0.58 -4.93 -1.48
CA LEU A 101 0.50 -5.56 -2.79
C LEU A 101 1.38 -6.80 -2.82
N THR A 102 0.90 -7.85 -3.47
CA THR A 102 1.67 -9.04 -3.82
C THR A 102 1.73 -9.20 -5.34
N PHE A 103 2.84 -9.77 -5.83
CA PHE A 103 2.95 -10.15 -7.22
C PHE A 103 3.49 -11.58 -7.34
N GLU A 104 3.25 -12.20 -8.47
CA GLU A 104 3.69 -13.58 -8.75
C GLU A 104 4.82 -13.59 -9.76
N ALA A 105 5.92 -14.25 -9.42
CA ALA A 105 7.05 -14.48 -10.30
C ALA A 105 7.85 -15.69 -9.80
N GLU A 106 8.49 -16.42 -10.71
CA GLU A 106 9.34 -17.57 -10.39
C GLU A 106 8.63 -18.59 -9.47
N GLU A 107 7.34 -18.81 -9.71
CA GLU A 107 6.50 -19.74 -8.94
C GLU A 107 6.38 -19.37 -7.44
N LYS A 108 6.62 -18.11 -7.10
CA LYS A 108 6.49 -17.58 -5.74
C LYS A 108 5.50 -16.42 -5.70
N LEU A 109 4.91 -16.22 -4.53
CA LEU A 109 4.18 -15.00 -4.20
C LEU A 109 5.12 -14.06 -3.45
N VAL A 110 5.23 -12.81 -3.90
CA VAL A 110 6.16 -11.83 -3.35
C VAL A 110 5.38 -10.67 -2.74
N TYR A 111 5.68 -10.36 -1.48
CA TYR A 111 5.24 -9.13 -0.84
C TYR A 111 6.43 -8.17 -0.78
N LEU A 112 6.23 -6.95 -1.29
CA LEU A 112 7.24 -5.88 -1.27
C LEU A 112 6.58 -4.62 -0.71
N GLU A 113 7.06 -4.17 0.46
CA GLU A 113 6.55 -2.96 1.11
C GLU A 113 7.27 -1.73 0.57
N LEU A 114 6.55 -0.87 -0.14
CA LEU A 114 7.10 0.37 -0.72
C LEU A 114 6.29 1.62 -0.35
N THR A 115 5.47 1.57 0.70
CA THR A 115 4.83 2.77 1.23
C THR A 115 5.90 3.82 1.55
N PRO A 116 5.81 5.04 1.00
CA PRO A 116 6.84 6.04 1.21
C PRO A 116 7.17 6.27 2.68
N GLN A 117 8.46 6.29 2.99
CA GLN A 117 8.97 6.54 4.36
C GLN A 117 8.44 5.55 5.42
N SER A 118 8.13 4.33 5.01
CA SER A 118 7.70 3.29 5.95
C SER A 118 8.77 3.01 7.01
N ASN A 119 8.33 2.81 8.26
CA ASN A 119 9.20 2.43 9.37
C ASN A 119 9.28 0.92 9.59
N LYS A 120 8.71 0.12 8.69
CA LYS A 120 8.75 -1.34 8.81
C LYS A 120 10.17 -1.87 8.57
N PRO A 121 10.65 -2.86 9.37
CA PRO A 121 12.00 -3.40 9.17
C PRO A 121 12.21 -4.04 7.79
N TRP A 122 11.15 -4.48 7.12
CA TRP A 122 11.20 -5.08 5.78
C TRP A 122 10.93 -4.10 4.64
N TYR A 123 10.89 -2.80 4.92
CA TYR A 123 10.72 -1.78 3.89
C TYR A 123 11.79 -1.94 2.79
N GLY A 124 11.33 -2.09 1.54
CA GLY A 124 12.20 -2.27 0.40
C GLY A 124 12.80 -3.68 0.25
N LYS A 125 12.36 -4.65 1.04
CA LYS A 125 12.86 -6.03 0.98
C LYS A 125 11.76 -6.99 0.55
N GLU A 126 12.09 -7.89 -0.37
CA GLU A 126 11.16 -8.93 -0.83
C GLU A 126 10.92 -9.97 0.26
N ILE A 127 9.65 -10.26 0.52
CA ILE A 127 9.25 -11.40 1.36
C ILE A 127 8.60 -12.43 0.46
N LEU A 128 9.15 -13.64 0.42
CA LEU A 128 8.71 -14.70 -0.46
C LEU A 128 7.78 -15.67 0.27
N TYR A 129 6.69 -16.05 -0.40
CA TYR A 129 5.76 -17.08 0.07
C TYR A 129 5.60 -18.15 -1.01
N GLU A 130 5.41 -19.39 -0.59
CA GLU A 130 5.18 -20.50 -1.52
C GLU A 130 3.88 -20.33 -2.30
N ASN A 131 2.85 -19.77 -1.67
CA ASN A 131 1.53 -19.60 -2.27
C ASN A 131 0.72 -18.56 -1.48
N GLU A 132 -0.48 -18.25 -1.99
CA GLU A 132 -1.40 -17.30 -1.36
C GLU A 132 -1.87 -17.77 0.01
N HIS A 133 -2.09 -19.08 0.19
CA HIS A 133 -2.53 -19.61 1.48
C HIS A 133 -1.50 -19.32 2.59
N SER A 134 -0.22 -19.58 2.35
CA SER A 134 0.84 -19.30 3.33
C SER A 134 1.00 -17.81 3.60
N PHE A 135 0.80 -16.97 2.58
CA PHE A 135 0.80 -15.52 2.72
C PHE A 135 -0.34 -15.04 3.64
N VAL A 136 -1.57 -15.43 3.36
CA VAL A 136 -2.75 -15.05 4.15
C VAL A 136 -2.61 -15.55 5.59
N ASP A 137 -2.20 -16.81 5.77
CA ASP A 137 -2.02 -17.44 7.06
C ASP A 137 -1.00 -16.67 7.93
N SER A 138 0.07 -16.16 7.35
CA SER A 138 1.10 -15.41 8.09
C SER A 138 0.54 -14.14 8.74
N PHE A 139 -0.41 -13.47 8.09
CA PHE A 139 -1.06 -12.28 8.65
C PHE A 139 -2.14 -12.63 9.67
N GLN A 140 -2.92 -13.68 9.41
CA GLN A 140 -3.95 -14.13 10.35
C GLN A 140 -3.36 -14.55 11.70
N LYS A 141 -2.19 -15.15 11.70
CA LYS A 141 -1.46 -15.51 12.93
C LYS A 141 -1.04 -14.29 13.74
N ASP A 142 -0.84 -13.15 13.10
CA ASP A 142 -0.43 -11.91 13.73
C ASP A 142 -1.62 -10.98 14.04
N ASP A 143 -2.82 -11.54 14.18
CA ASP A 143 -4.04 -10.83 14.52
C ASP A 143 -4.54 -9.84 13.46
N PHE A 144 -4.28 -10.12 12.19
CA PHE A 144 -4.83 -9.35 11.08
C PHE A 144 -6.02 -10.06 10.45
N THR A 145 -7.03 -9.28 10.07
CA THR A 145 -7.96 -9.65 9.02
C THR A 145 -7.35 -9.19 7.70
N ILE A 146 -7.33 -10.07 6.71
CA ILE A 146 -6.75 -9.81 5.39
C ILE A 146 -7.76 -10.16 4.30
N ILE A 147 -8.03 -9.21 3.41
CA ILE A 147 -8.95 -9.41 2.28
C ILE A 147 -8.36 -8.83 1.01
N GLU A 148 -8.62 -9.49 -0.12
CA GLU A 148 -8.26 -8.97 -1.43
C GLU A 148 -9.21 -7.85 -1.84
N ILE A 149 -8.66 -6.71 -2.27
CA ILE A 149 -9.43 -5.53 -2.68
C ILE A 149 -9.04 -5.02 -4.07
N THR A 150 -8.38 -5.82 -4.87
CA THR A 150 -7.84 -5.42 -6.18
C THR A 150 -8.88 -4.69 -7.05
N ASN A 151 -10.12 -5.15 -7.05
CA ASN A 151 -11.19 -4.62 -7.90
C ASN A 151 -12.15 -3.66 -7.16
N GLN A 152 -11.90 -3.36 -5.90
CA GLN A 152 -12.75 -2.49 -5.08
C GLN A 152 -12.21 -1.06 -4.93
N ILE A 153 -11.01 -0.79 -5.44
CA ILE A 153 -10.39 0.52 -5.32
C ILE A 153 -10.99 1.48 -6.34
N ILE A 154 -11.47 2.63 -5.86
CA ILE A 154 -12.03 3.69 -6.69
C ILE A 154 -11.21 4.96 -6.48
N ILE A 155 -10.51 5.39 -7.53
CA ILE A 155 -9.73 6.63 -7.51
C ILE A 155 -10.68 7.81 -7.25
N GLY A 156 -10.28 8.72 -6.37
CA GLY A 156 -11.09 9.87 -5.96
C GLY A 156 -12.04 9.60 -4.80
N SER A 157 -12.15 8.34 -4.33
CA SER A 157 -12.93 8.01 -3.14
C SER A 157 -12.09 8.11 -1.87
N HIS A 158 -12.76 8.17 -0.72
CA HIS A 158 -12.08 8.08 0.57
C HIS A 158 -11.72 6.62 0.87
N PRO A 159 -10.49 6.33 1.35
CA PRO A 159 -10.06 4.94 1.59
C PRO A 159 -10.89 4.21 2.65
N ASP A 160 -11.54 4.90 3.57
CA ASP A 160 -12.42 4.27 4.56
C ASP A 160 -13.58 3.52 3.91
N SER A 161 -13.95 3.84 2.66
CA SER A 161 -14.95 3.09 1.91
C SER A 161 -14.56 1.63 1.72
N LEU A 162 -13.27 1.31 1.75
CA LEU A 162 -12.77 -0.05 1.62
C LEU A 162 -13.06 -0.89 2.87
N LEU A 163 -13.23 -0.26 4.03
CA LEU A 163 -13.50 -0.94 5.29
C LEU A 163 -14.85 -1.67 5.27
N GLN A 164 -15.79 -1.26 4.41
CA GLN A 164 -17.08 -1.95 4.24
C GLN A 164 -16.92 -3.39 3.75
N HIS A 165 -15.80 -3.72 3.10
CA HIS A 165 -15.53 -5.08 2.59
C HIS A 165 -14.99 -6.02 3.68
N LEU A 166 -14.65 -5.51 4.86
CA LEU A 166 -14.24 -6.32 5.99
C LEU A 166 -15.43 -7.16 6.51
N PRO A 167 -15.18 -8.41 6.98
CA PRO A 167 -16.23 -9.20 7.61
C PRO A 167 -16.81 -8.45 8.80
N GLN A 168 -18.16 -8.45 8.90
CA GLN A 168 -18.83 -7.87 10.06
C GLN A 168 -18.55 -8.72 11.28
N GLN A 169 -18.09 -8.07 12.36
CA GLN A 169 -17.96 -8.73 13.66
C GLN A 169 -19.30 -8.63 14.38
N TYR A 170 -19.85 -9.78 14.72
CA TYR A 170 -21.07 -9.87 15.53
C TYR A 170 -20.69 -9.86 17.02
#